data_f5b97d20ace6e7003b65e0c9f2b5b677
#
_entry.id   f5b97d20ace6e7003b65e0c9f2b5b677
#
_cell.length_a   1.000
_cell.length_b   1.000
_cell.length_c   1.000
_cell.angle_alpha   90.00
_cell.angle_beta   90.00
_cell.angle_gamma   90.00
#
_symmetry.space_group_name_H-M   'P 1'
#
loop_
_entity.id
_entity.type
_entity.pdbx_description
1 polymer ?
#
loop_
_entity_poly.entity_id
_entity_poly.type
_entity_poly.pdbx_seq_one_letter_code
_entity_poly.pdbx_strand_id
1 'polypeptide(L)'
;MKRIIALFIIFTLSVAFVGCSNNNKNYTSEELAQNLRLIKNNKNDSEGETKFIDDNDSLLTKVKEMNIMEFQKFASTYKSINFKKYTFVLFDEDILIIVKYSNDYSKIIDGKIMNNIIPTETNKNQLMKGQSVDVVVSLMGYPYMVTMSSENSLSFKLTNEEIIKVIFDENMHSIKIIHIDFESIKDPSYVVDEKCDPNENPKDIESAILISENMCFEEVVALMGKPQRSFGSGAIWYEWDLKENKSLKVMFGRKSMNDDNLYVIKYYNK
;
A
#
# COMPACT_ATOMS: atom_id res chain seq x y z
N MET A 1 -0.32 -1.79 36.76
CA MET A 1 -1.21 -1.41 35.62
C MET A 1 -0.73 -0.08 35.07
N LYS A 2 0.03 -0.08 33.98
CA LYS A 2 0.40 1.13 33.23
C LYS A 2 -0.11 0.96 31.81
N ARG A 3 -1.14 1.74 31.46
CA ARG A 3 -1.69 1.82 30.09
C ARG A 3 -0.67 2.56 29.23
N ILE A 4 -0.14 1.90 28.21
CA ILE A 4 0.63 2.54 27.16
C ILE A 4 -0.39 3.04 26.15
N ILE A 5 -0.60 4.35 26.16
CA ILE A 5 -1.38 5.06 25.14
C ILE A 5 -0.45 5.23 23.94
N ALA A 6 -0.76 4.57 22.83
CA ALA A 6 -0.10 4.82 21.56
C ALA A 6 -0.46 6.23 21.11
N LEU A 7 0.50 7.14 21.17
CA LEU A 7 0.35 8.52 20.72
C LEU A 7 0.53 8.54 19.21
N PHE A 8 -0.56 8.68 18.48
CA PHE A 8 -0.53 9.10 17.08
C PHE A 8 0.00 10.53 17.04
N ILE A 9 1.28 10.69 16.74
CA ILE A 9 1.87 11.99 16.47
C ILE A 9 1.45 12.40 15.05
N ILE A 10 0.35 13.13 14.98
CA ILE A 10 0.01 13.94 13.81
C ILE A 10 1.01 15.09 13.81
N PHE A 11 2.02 15.01 12.96
CA PHE A 11 2.95 16.12 12.72
C PHE A 11 2.20 17.18 11.90
N THR A 12 1.48 18.08 12.58
CA THR A 12 1.05 19.34 11.99
C THR A 12 2.26 20.27 11.96
N LEU A 13 3.00 20.25 10.86
CA LEU A 13 4.01 21.27 10.59
C LEU A 13 3.27 22.54 10.20
N SER A 14 3.05 23.43 11.18
CA SER A 14 2.61 24.80 10.92
C SER A 14 3.80 25.61 10.41
N VAL A 15 4.01 25.59 9.10
CA VAL A 15 4.97 26.49 8.45
C VAL A 15 4.21 27.76 8.08
N ALA A 16 4.46 28.83 8.83
CA ALA A 16 4.01 30.14 8.45
C ALA A 16 4.83 30.63 7.25
N PHE A 17 4.24 30.57 6.06
CA PHE A 17 4.81 31.20 4.88
C PHE A 17 4.25 32.62 4.75
N VAL A 18 5.16 33.60 4.78
CA VAL A 18 4.88 34.98 4.33
C VAL A 18 4.71 34.93 2.81
N GLY A 19 3.47 35.17 2.36
CA GLY A 19 3.14 35.12 0.94
C GLY A 19 3.62 36.36 0.21
N CYS A 20 4.38 36.17 -0.87
CA CYS A 20 4.40 37.11 -1.98
C CYS A 20 3.13 36.86 -2.84
N SER A 21 2.24 37.83 -2.88
CA SER A 21 1.02 37.76 -3.68
C SER A 21 1.35 37.90 -5.17
N ASN A 22 1.43 36.80 -5.86
CA ASN A 22 1.22 36.78 -7.31
C ASN A 22 -0.27 36.47 -7.55
N ASN A 23 -0.93 37.31 -8.34
CA ASN A 23 -2.35 37.20 -8.75
C ASN A 23 -2.60 35.99 -9.69
N ASN A 24 -2.08 34.83 -9.41
CA ASN A 24 -2.48 33.61 -10.06
C ASN A 24 -3.72 33.08 -9.33
N LYS A 25 -4.84 33.00 -10.03
CA LYS A 25 -6.05 32.31 -9.57
C LYS A 25 -5.63 30.90 -9.14
N ASN A 26 -5.46 30.66 -7.84
CA ASN A 26 -5.16 29.34 -7.33
C ASN A 26 -6.35 28.43 -7.58
N TYR A 27 -6.12 27.33 -8.27
CA TYR A 27 -7.12 26.30 -8.51
C TYR A 27 -7.48 25.66 -7.17
N THR A 28 -8.78 25.59 -6.84
CA THR A 28 -9.25 25.15 -5.53
C THR A 28 -9.60 23.66 -5.50
N SER A 29 -9.68 23.10 -4.30
CA SER A 29 -10.13 21.72 -4.08
C SER A 29 -11.55 21.47 -4.58
N GLU A 30 -12.45 22.45 -4.46
CA GLU A 30 -13.81 22.38 -4.95
C GLU A 30 -13.87 22.39 -6.48
N GLU A 31 -13.07 23.24 -7.15
CA GLU A 31 -12.96 23.27 -8.61
C GLU A 31 -12.39 21.95 -9.16
N LEU A 32 -11.41 21.33 -8.47
CA LEU A 32 -10.89 20.02 -8.84
C LEU A 32 -11.98 18.95 -8.76
N ALA A 33 -12.70 18.88 -7.66
CA ALA A 33 -13.78 17.92 -7.46
C ALA A 33 -14.90 18.08 -8.51
N GLN A 34 -15.26 19.33 -8.84
CA GLN A 34 -16.28 19.63 -9.85
C GLN A 34 -15.86 19.17 -11.24
N ASN A 35 -14.61 19.44 -11.65
CA ASN A 35 -14.10 19.01 -12.96
C ASN A 35 -14.00 17.48 -13.06
N LEU A 36 -13.59 16.79 -11.99
CA LEU A 36 -13.55 15.31 -11.96
C LEU A 36 -14.95 14.70 -12.12
N ARG A 37 -15.99 15.31 -11.51
CA ARG A 37 -17.38 14.87 -11.70
C ARG A 37 -17.87 15.08 -13.14
N LEU A 38 -17.48 16.20 -13.77
CA LEU A 38 -17.80 16.44 -15.18
C LEU A 38 -17.16 15.39 -16.08
N ILE A 39 -15.89 15.06 -15.86
CA ILE A 39 -15.16 14.01 -16.59
C ILE A 39 -15.85 12.66 -16.41
N LYS A 40 -16.21 12.30 -15.17
CA LYS A 40 -16.92 11.05 -14.86
C LYS A 40 -18.27 10.96 -15.61
N ASN A 41 -19.04 12.03 -15.65
CA ASN A 41 -20.37 12.05 -16.28
C ASN A 41 -20.29 11.97 -17.82
N ASN A 42 -19.26 12.55 -18.42
CA ASN A 42 -19.06 12.54 -19.89
C ASN A 42 -18.56 11.17 -20.42
N LYS A 43 -18.20 10.23 -19.54
CA LYS A 43 -17.68 8.91 -19.91
C LYS A 43 -18.71 7.98 -20.58
N ASN A 44 -19.99 8.29 -20.46
CA ASN A 44 -21.07 7.41 -20.94
C ASN A 44 -21.42 7.61 -22.42
N ASP A 45 -20.79 8.54 -23.14
CA ASP A 45 -21.02 8.80 -24.54
C ASP A 45 -19.95 8.13 -25.43
N SER A 46 -20.32 7.59 -26.58
CA SER A 46 -19.45 6.81 -27.47
C SER A 46 -18.22 7.56 -28.05
N GLU A 47 -18.13 8.88 -27.87
CA GLU A 47 -16.94 9.71 -28.16
C GLU A 47 -16.02 9.89 -26.95
N GLY A 48 -16.31 9.19 -25.82
CA GLY A 48 -15.78 9.48 -24.50
C GLY A 48 -14.30 9.19 -24.29
N GLU A 49 -13.69 8.23 -24.99
CA GLU A 49 -12.30 7.86 -24.66
C GLU A 49 -11.28 8.93 -25.05
N THR A 50 -11.37 9.50 -26.26
CA THR A 50 -10.42 10.53 -26.72
C THR A 50 -10.61 11.83 -25.93
N LYS A 51 -11.86 12.23 -25.70
CA LYS A 51 -12.19 13.41 -24.91
C LYS A 51 -11.79 13.25 -23.45
N PHE A 52 -11.92 12.05 -22.89
CA PHE A 52 -11.48 11.72 -21.53
C PHE A 52 -9.96 11.93 -21.35
N ILE A 53 -9.14 11.55 -22.33
CA ILE A 53 -7.68 11.74 -22.31
C ILE A 53 -7.32 13.23 -22.34
N ASP A 54 -7.91 13.99 -23.26
CA ASP A 54 -7.64 15.43 -23.41
C ASP A 54 -8.08 16.23 -22.18
N ASP A 55 -9.23 15.90 -21.60
CA ASP A 55 -9.74 16.54 -20.39
C ASP A 55 -8.85 16.21 -19.16
N ASN A 56 -8.32 14.99 -19.08
CA ASN A 56 -7.40 14.59 -18.00
C ASN A 56 -6.06 15.32 -18.06
N ASP A 57 -5.48 15.50 -19.24
CA ASP A 57 -4.21 16.21 -19.38
C ASP A 57 -4.34 17.70 -19.04
N SER A 58 -5.44 18.33 -19.45
CA SER A 58 -5.78 19.69 -19.05
C SER A 58 -5.97 19.81 -17.54
N LEU A 59 -6.68 18.86 -16.91
CA LEU A 59 -6.93 18.85 -15.48
C LEU A 59 -5.65 18.56 -14.68
N LEU A 60 -4.80 17.67 -15.18
CA LEU A 60 -3.51 17.38 -14.55
C LEU A 60 -2.59 18.61 -14.54
N THR A 61 -2.61 19.43 -15.59
CA THR A 61 -1.89 20.70 -15.61
C THR A 61 -2.37 21.63 -14.49
N LYS A 62 -3.68 21.75 -14.29
CA LYS A 62 -4.25 22.52 -13.17
C LYS A 62 -3.86 21.95 -11.80
N VAL A 63 -3.84 20.61 -11.66
CA VAL A 63 -3.39 19.95 -10.41
C VAL A 63 -1.94 20.27 -10.10
N LYS A 64 -1.05 20.30 -11.11
CA LYS A 64 0.36 20.67 -10.93
C LYS A 64 0.55 22.13 -10.50
N GLU A 65 -0.36 22.99 -10.90
CA GLU A 65 -0.36 24.41 -10.53
C GLU A 65 -1.08 24.69 -9.18
N MET A 66 -1.78 23.71 -8.62
CA MET A 66 -2.45 23.84 -7.34
C MET A 66 -1.48 24.13 -6.20
N ASN A 67 -1.94 24.95 -5.26
CA ASN A 67 -1.30 25.03 -3.95
C ASN A 67 -1.38 23.66 -3.26
N ILE A 68 -0.28 23.21 -2.66
CA ILE A 68 -0.21 21.91 -1.97
C ILE A 68 -1.27 21.79 -0.88
N MET A 69 -1.54 22.85 -0.12
CA MET A 69 -2.55 22.82 0.94
C MET A 69 -3.96 22.57 0.36
N GLU A 70 -4.28 23.15 -0.79
CA GLU A 70 -5.56 22.93 -1.49
C GLU A 70 -5.64 21.48 -2.02
N PHE A 71 -4.54 20.94 -2.55
CA PHE A 71 -4.52 19.54 -2.95
C PHE A 71 -4.62 18.58 -1.76
N GLN A 72 -3.94 18.87 -0.65
CA GLN A 72 -4.06 18.07 0.58
C GLN A 72 -5.48 18.14 1.17
N LYS A 73 -6.12 19.29 1.13
CA LYS A 73 -7.53 19.46 1.52
C LYS A 73 -8.43 18.57 0.64
N PHE A 74 -8.23 18.60 -0.67
CA PHE A 74 -8.92 17.70 -1.60
C PHE A 74 -8.65 16.22 -1.25
N ALA A 75 -7.39 15.80 -1.14
CA ALA A 75 -7.01 14.43 -0.84
C ALA A 75 -7.60 13.92 0.49
N SER A 76 -7.72 14.79 1.52
CA SER A 76 -8.31 14.42 2.80
C SER A 76 -9.83 14.20 2.76
N THR A 77 -10.49 14.65 1.71
CA THR A 77 -11.96 14.49 1.51
C THR A 77 -12.28 13.11 0.92
N TYR A 78 -11.32 12.47 0.28
CA TYR A 78 -11.50 11.21 -0.43
C TYR A 78 -10.58 10.12 0.15
N LYS A 79 -10.79 8.89 -0.30
CA LYS A 79 -9.90 7.79 0.06
C LYS A 79 -8.52 8.08 -0.51
N SER A 80 -7.54 8.30 0.36
CA SER A 80 -6.19 8.69 -0.06
C SER A 80 -5.11 7.94 0.72
N ILE A 81 -3.99 7.70 0.04
CA ILE A 81 -2.79 7.07 0.60
C ILE A 81 -1.59 7.94 0.27
N ASN A 82 -0.80 8.27 1.29
CA ASN A 82 0.51 8.89 1.13
C ASN A 82 1.60 7.82 1.16
N PHE A 83 2.45 7.81 0.16
CA PHE A 83 3.58 6.88 0.03
C PHE A 83 4.84 7.62 -0.39
N LYS A 84 5.71 7.94 0.60
CA LYS A 84 6.89 8.78 0.33
C LYS A 84 6.48 10.09 -0.37
N LYS A 85 7.08 10.40 -1.50
CA LYS A 85 6.77 11.59 -2.32
C LYS A 85 5.55 11.44 -3.25
N TYR A 86 4.73 10.43 -3.04
CA TYR A 86 3.50 10.21 -3.82
C TYR A 86 2.27 10.32 -2.93
N THR A 87 1.19 10.81 -3.51
CA THR A 87 -0.16 10.67 -2.95
C THR A 87 -1.06 10.06 -4.02
N PHE A 88 -1.79 9.03 -3.62
CA PHE A 88 -2.81 8.38 -4.43
C PHE A 88 -4.17 8.78 -3.88
N VAL A 89 -5.06 9.29 -4.71
CA VAL A 89 -6.43 9.64 -4.32
C VAL A 89 -7.40 8.85 -5.18
N LEU A 90 -8.29 8.15 -4.52
CA LEU A 90 -9.40 7.47 -5.17
C LEU A 90 -10.64 8.35 -5.10
N PHE A 91 -10.98 9.00 -6.21
CA PHE A 91 -12.14 9.86 -6.32
C PHE A 91 -13.35 9.04 -6.78
N ASP A 92 -14.40 9.04 -5.97
CA ASP A 92 -15.68 8.34 -6.22
C ASP A 92 -15.51 6.88 -6.70
N GLU A 93 -14.46 6.19 -6.22
CA GLU A 93 -14.09 4.80 -6.53
C GLU A 93 -13.66 4.52 -7.98
N ASP A 94 -13.89 5.45 -8.92
CA ASP A 94 -13.69 5.24 -10.35
C ASP A 94 -12.45 5.93 -10.93
N ILE A 95 -12.04 7.04 -10.32
CA ILE A 95 -10.92 7.85 -10.84
C ILE A 95 -9.77 7.79 -9.84
N LEU A 96 -8.61 7.36 -10.34
CA LEU A 96 -7.36 7.34 -9.60
C LEU A 96 -6.52 8.55 -9.99
N ILE A 97 -6.15 9.34 -8.99
CA ILE A 97 -5.24 10.46 -9.13
C ILE A 97 -3.94 10.10 -8.44
N ILE A 98 -2.85 10.14 -9.19
CA ILE A 98 -1.49 9.94 -8.71
C ILE A 98 -0.79 11.28 -8.78
N VAL A 99 -0.25 11.78 -7.68
CA VAL A 99 0.63 12.96 -7.68
C VAL A 99 1.98 12.63 -7.08
N LYS A 100 3.01 13.28 -7.62
CA LYS A 100 4.39 13.19 -7.15
C LYS A 100 4.86 14.58 -6.72
N TYR A 101 5.38 14.66 -5.51
CA TYR A 101 5.94 15.90 -4.97
C TYR A 101 7.43 16.04 -5.28
N SER A 102 7.90 17.29 -5.26
CA SER A 102 9.33 17.59 -5.18
C SER A 102 9.96 16.98 -3.93
N ASN A 103 11.30 16.88 -3.91
CA ASN A 103 11.99 16.25 -2.77
C ASN A 103 11.79 17.03 -1.46
N ASP A 104 11.55 18.31 -1.53
CA ASP A 104 11.24 19.20 -0.41
C ASP A 104 9.76 19.31 -0.09
N TYR A 105 8.90 18.57 -0.81
CA TYR A 105 7.45 18.60 -0.70
C TYR A 105 6.83 20.00 -0.94
N SER A 106 7.53 20.91 -1.61
CA SER A 106 7.05 22.27 -1.82
C SER A 106 6.07 22.42 -3.00
N LYS A 107 6.06 21.48 -3.93
CA LYS A 107 5.20 21.50 -5.12
C LYS A 107 4.91 20.11 -5.68
N ILE A 108 3.82 20.01 -6.43
CA ILE A 108 3.53 18.85 -7.28
C ILE A 108 4.37 18.99 -8.55
N ILE A 109 5.21 18.00 -8.84
CA ILE A 109 6.10 18.01 -10.00
C ILE A 109 5.63 17.12 -11.13
N ASP A 110 4.83 16.12 -10.80
CA ASP A 110 4.31 15.16 -11.75
C ASP A 110 3.03 14.53 -11.23
N GLY A 111 2.30 13.84 -12.10
CA GLY A 111 1.11 13.10 -11.73
C GLY A 111 0.40 12.47 -12.92
N LYS A 112 -0.69 11.79 -12.60
CA LYS A 112 -1.54 11.12 -13.57
C LYS A 112 -2.98 11.09 -13.06
N ILE A 113 -3.93 11.27 -13.96
CA ILE A 113 -5.35 11.06 -13.70
C ILE A 113 -5.82 9.96 -14.66
N MET A 114 -6.42 8.92 -14.12
CA MET A 114 -6.82 7.74 -14.90
C MET A 114 -8.04 7.07 -14.30
N ASN A 115 -8.66 6.16 -15.06
CA ASN A 115 -9.64 5.27 -14.47
C ASN A 115 -8.97 4.36 -13.45
N ASN A 116 -9.59 4.22 -12.28
CA ASN A 116 -9.17 3.19 -11.33
C ASN A 116 -9.49 1.82 -11.91
N ILE A 117 -8.62 0.87 -11.67
CA ILE A 117 -8.81 -0.52 -12.07
C ILE A 117 -8.73 -1.42 -10.83
N ILE A 118 -9.49 -2.49 -10.85
CA ILE A 118 -9.29 -3.61 -9.93
C ILE A 118 -8.34 -4.57 -10.65
N PRO A 119 -7.13 -4.81 -10.13
CA PRO A 119 -6.13 -5.56 -10.86
C PRO A 119 -6.51 -7.03 -11.04
N THR A 120 -6.13 -7.56 -12.17
CA THR A 120 -6.32 -8.95 -12.58
C THR A 120 -4.97 -9.67 -12.67
N GLU A 121 -5.00 -10.98 -12.92
CA GLU A 121 -3.81 -11.78 -13.23
C GLU A 121 -3.03 -11.21 -14.43
N THR A 122 -3.72 -10.67 -15.44
CA THR A 122 -3.08 -10.02 -16.60
C THR A 122 -2.29 -8.79 -16.18
N ASN A 123 -2.81 -7.97 -15.26
CA ASN A 123 -2.10 -6.80 -14.75
C ASN A 123 -0.86 -7.22 -13.94
N LYS A 124 -1.00 -8.24 -13.08
CA LYS A 124 0.11 -8.82 -12.31
C LYS A 124 1.26 -9.25 -13.23
N ASN A 125 0.95 -9.92 -14.33
CA ASN A 125 1.95 -10.44 -15.28
C ASN A 125 2.72 -9.34 -16.03
N GLN A 126 2.27 -8.09 -15.98
CA GLN A 126 2.97 -6.92 -16.53
C GLN A 126 3.91 -6.26 -15.52
N LEU A 127 3.88 -6.68 -14.26
CA LEU A 127 4.80 -6.17 -13.25
C LEU A 127 6.22 -6.68 -13.48
N MET A 128 7.16 -5.76 -13.47
CA MET A 128 8.59 -6.05 -13.64
C MET A 128 9.42 -5.29 -12.60
N LYS A 129 10.58 -5.83 -12.26
CA LYS A 129 11.56 -5.09 -11.46
C LYS A 129 12.04 -3.85 -12.22
N GLY A 130 12.31 -2.78 -11.48
CA GLY A 130 12.75 -1.50 -12.03
C GLY A 130 11.63 -0.54 -12.43
N GLN A 131 10.37 -0.95 -12.36
CA GLN A 131 9.25 -0.04 -12.63
C GLN A 131 9.12 0.98 -11.49
N SER A 132 8.85 2.24 -11.86
CA SER A 132 8.56 3.30 -10.90
C SER A 132 7.18 3.13 -10.25
N VAL A 133 6.97 3.76 -9.11
CA VAL A 133 5.71 3.70 -8.34
C VAL A 133 4.50 4.04 -9.20
N ASP A 134 4.58 5.12 -9.98
CA ASP A 134 3.49 5.57 -10.85
C ASP A 134 3.14 4.55 -11.93
N VAL A 135 4.14 3.85 -12.49
CA VAL A 135 3.92 2.76 -13.45
C VAL A 135 3.23 1.59 -12.77
N VAL A 136 3.73 1.15 -11.60
CA VAL A 136 3.13 0.05 -10.84
C VAL A 136 1.68 0.36 -10.47
N VAL A 137 1.42 1.57 -9.93
CA VAL A 137 0.06 1.98 -9.55
C VAL A 137 -0.84 2.16 -10.78
N SER A 138 -0.29 2.58 -11.93
CA SER A 138 -1.07 2.62 -13.18
C SER A 138 -1.48 1.25 -13.68
N LEU A 139 -0.68 0.22 -13.44
CA LEU A 139 -0.98 -1.17 -13.80
C LEU A 139 -1.92 -1.85 -12.82
N MET A 140 -1.80 -1.53 -11.53
CA MET A 140 -2.45 -2.25 -10.44
C MET A 140 -3.62 -1.50 -9.80
N GLY A 141 -3.88 -0.25 -10.18
CA GLY A 141 -4.92 0.57 -9.59
C GLY A 141 -4.58 1.10 -8.19
N TYR A 142 -5.61 1.49 -7.45
CA TYR A 142 -5.46 2.03 -6.10
C TYR A 142 -4.92 0.97 -5.13
N PRO A 143 -3.85 1.26 -4.38
CA PRO A 143 -3.27 0.28 -3.46
C PRO A 143 -4.24 -0.14 -2.36
N TYR A 144 -4.30 -1.44 -2.06
CA TYR A 144 -5.05 -1.98 -0.94
C TYR A 144 -4.41 -1.58 0.40
N MET A 145 -3.08 -1.61 0.46
CA MET A 145 -2.31 -1.28 1.67
C MET A 145 -0.95 -0.68 1.33
N VAL A 146 -0.41 0.09 2.27
CA VAL A 146 0.95 0.66 2.21
C VAL A 146 1.75 0.31 3.47
N THR A 147 3.02 -0.01 3.28
CA THR A 147 3.99 -0.22 4.38
C THR A 147 5.21 0.68 4.16
N MET A 148 5.63 1.40 5.21
CA MET A 148 6.78 2.32 5.17
C MET A 148 7.68 2.18 6.41
N SER A 149 7.47 1.17 7.24
CA SER A 149 8.22 0.97 8.49
C SER A 149 9.51 0.20 8.26
N SER A 150 9.41 -1.08 7.93
CA SER A 150 10.54 -1.99 7.70
C SER A 150 10.95 -2.04 6.22
N GLU A 151 10.05 -1.73 5.33
CA GLU A 151 10.26 -1.68 3.88
C GLU A 151 9.31 -0.66 3.25
N ASN A 152 9.61 -0.19 2.05
CA ASN A 152 8.71 0.64 1.28
C ASN A 152 7.92 -0.28 0.33
N SER A 153 6.67 -0.56 0.63
CA SER A 153 5.87 -1.44 -0.23
C SER A 153 4.44 -0.98 -0.41
N LEU A 154 3.89 -1.36 -1.57
CA LEU A 154 2.47 -1.25 -1.90
C LEU A 154 1.92 -2.65 -2.11
N SER A 155 0.76 -2.92 -1.53
CA SER A 155 0.04 -4.17 -1.72
C SER A 155 -1.23 -3.91 -2.52
N PHE A 156 -1.56 -4.82 -3.42
CA PHE A 156 -2.73 -4.75 -4.31
C PHE A 156 -3.52 -6.04 -4.19
N LYS A 157 -4.84 -5.92 -4.08
CA LYS A 157 -5.74 -7.07 -4.02
C LYS A 157 -6.31 -7.31 -5.41
N LEU A 158 -6.13 -8.52 -5.94
CA LEU A 158 -6.60 -8.93 -7.25
C LEU A 158 -8.09 -9.35 -7.21
N THR A 159 -8.70 -9.47 -8.36
CA THR A 159 -10.09 -9.95 -8.49
C THR A 159 -10.33 -11.36 -7.96
N ASN A 160 -9.28 -12.19 -7.90
CA ASN A 160 -9.31 -13.54 -7.33
C ASN A 160 -8.92 -13.59 -5.85
N GLU A 161 -8.95 -12.45 -5.15
CA GLU A 161 -8.60 -12.30 -3.73
C GLU A 161 -7.10 -12.44 -3.41
N GLU A 162 -6.26 -12.77 -4.37
CA GLU A 162 -4.79 -12.79 -4.19
C GLU A 162 -4.25 -11.40 -3.87
N ILE A 163 -3.15 -11.34 -3.14
CA ILE A 163 -2.47 -10.10 -2.82
C ILE A 163 -1.08 -10.08 -3.44
N ILE A 164 -0.80 -9.03 -4.17
CA ILE A 164 0.52 -8.75 -4.71
C ILE A 164 1.15 -7.62 -3.91
N LYS A 165 2.32 -7.88 -3.35
CA LYS A 165 3.13 -6.89 -2.64
C LYS A 165 4.34 -6.51 -3.50
N VAL A 166 4.46 -5.24 -3.80
CA VAL A 166 5.59 -4.68 -4.55
C VAL A 166 6.45 -3.86 -3.61
N ILE A 167 7.72 -4.23 -3.49
CA ILE A 167 8.70 -3.56 -2.65
C ILE A 167 9.54 -2.63 -3.52
N PHE A 168 9.77 -1.43 -3.03
CA PHE A 168 10.49 -0.36 -3.71
C PHE A 168 11.79 -0.01 -2.98
N ASP A 169 12.81 0.37 -3.74
CA ASP A 169 14.06 0.94 -3.24
C ASP A 169 13.88 2.41 -2.79
N GLU A 170 14.96 3.04 -2.35
CA GLU A 170 14.97 4.44 -1.93
C GLU A 170 14.64 5.41 -3.09
N ASN A 171 14.91 5.02 -4.34
CA ASN A 171 14.60 5.79 -5.54
C ASN A 171 13.17 5.55 -6.06
N MET A 172 12.39 4.73 -5.34
CA MET A 172 11.02 4.37 -5.71
C MET A 172 10.91 3.55 -6.98
N HIS A 173 11.88 2.63 -7.22
CA HIS A 173 11.81 1.60 -8.24
C HIS A 173 11.54 0.25 -7.59
N SER A 174 10.71 -0.57 -8.22
CA SER A 174 10.37 -1.90 -7.72
C SER A 174 11.57 -2.82 -7.75
N ILE A 175 11.96 -3.35 -6.60
CA ILE A 175 13.08 -4.29 -6.45
C ILE A 175 12.60 -5.73 -6.25
N LYS A 176 11.41 -5.91 -5.71
CA LYS A 176 10.85 -7.24 -5.43
C LYS A 176 9.33 -7.22 -5.61
N ILE A 177 8.81 -8.27 -6.22
CA ILE A 177 7.38 -8.52 -6.36
C ILE A 177 7.09 -9.83 -5.63
N ILE A 178 6.21 -9.79 -4.66
CA ILE A 178 5.83 -10.93 -3.83
C ILE A 178 4.37 -11.23 -4.07
N HIS A 179 4.11 -12.49 -4.31
CA HIS A 179 2.79 -13.03 -4.38
C HIS A 179 2.41 -13.59 -3.02
N ILE A 180 1.37 -13.07 -2.39
CA ILE A 180 0.88 -13.54 -1.11
C ILE A 180 -0.37 -14.36 -1.39
N ASP A 181 -0.24 -15.67 -1.23
CA ASP A 181 -1.32 -16.63 -1.38
C ASP A 181 -1.65 -17.19 0.00
N PHE A 182 -2.88 -17.04 0.44
CA PHE A 182 -3.36 -17.55 1.72
C PHE A 182 -3.99 -18.92 1.49
N GLU A 183 -3.24 -19.96 1.81
CA GLU A 183 -3.75 -21.32 1.73
C GLU A 183 -4.93 -21.54 2.69
N SER A 184 -5.88 -22.37 2.31
CA SER A 184 -6.89 -22.88 3.23
C SER A 184 -6.22 -23.73 4.30
N ILE A 185 -6.68 -23.65 5.54
CA ILE A 185 -6.15 -24.45 6.66
C ILE A 185 -6.28 -25.93 6.29
N LYS A 186 -5.13 -26.60 6.14
CA LYS A 186 -5.06 -28.03 5.84
C LYS A 186 -4.40 -28.73 7.02
N ASP A 187 -5.05 -29.80 7.47
CA ASP A 187 -4.52 -30.85 8.35
C ASP A 187 -3.97 -30.43 9.73
N PRO A 188 -4.57 -30.91 10.83
CA PRO A 188 -4.17 -30.63 12.19
C PRO A 188 -2.93 -31.40 12.70
N SER A 189 -2.17 -32.06 11.84
CA SER A 189 -1.03 -32.93 12.22
C SER A 189 0.27 -32.19 12.56
N TYR A 190 0.22 -30.88 12.79
CA TYR A 190 1.41 -30.09 13.10
C TYR A 190 1.86 -30.24 14.56
N VAL A 191 3.17 -30.23 14.75
CA VAL A 191 3.78 -30.20 16.08
C VAL A 191 3.62 -28.78 16.64
N VAL A 192 3.00 -28.68 17.81
CA VAL A 192 2.91 -27.41 18.55
C VAL A 192 4.09 -27.35 19.51
N ASP A 193 4.97 -26.36 19.33
CA ASP A 193 6.05 -26.10 20.28
C ASP A 193 5.66 -25.08 21.35
N GLU A 194 6.56 -24.78 22.29
CA GLU A 194 6.32 -23.84 23.41
C GLU A 194 6.00 -22.39 22.97
N LYS A 195 6.36 -22.04 21.73
CA LYS A 195 6.09 -20.72 21.14
C LYS A 195 4.70 -20.62 20.52
N CYS A 196 4.01 -21.75 20.39
CA CYS A 196 2.69 -21.83 19.78
C CYS A 196 1.57 -21.73 20.85
N ASP A 197 0.43 -21.20 20.41
CA ASP A 197 -0.82 -21.25 21.16
C ASP A 197 -1.95 -21.67 20.20
N PRO A 198 -2.38 -22.94 20.24
CA PRO A 198 -3.47 -23.43 19.39
C PRO A 198 -4.81 -22.70 19.59
N ASN A 199 -4.97 -21.98 20.70
CA ASN A 199 -6.19 -21.23 21.02
C ASN A 199 -6.08 -19.74 20.70
N GLU A 200 -4.97 -19.29 20.10
CA GLU A 200 -4.84 -17.90 19.64
C GLU A 200 -5.91 -17.59 18.58
N ASN A 201 -6.52 -16.42 18.68
CA ASN A 201 -7.58 -16.03 17.78
C ASN A 201 -7.05 -15.75 16.36
N PRO A 202 -7.79 -16.19 15.32
CA PRO A 202 -7.44 -15.87 13.94
C PRO A 202 -7.30 -14.37 13.70
N LYS A 203 -6.26 -13.96 12.97
CA LYS A 203 -5.94 -12.56 12.68
C LYS A 203 -6.50 -12.13 11.31
N ASP A 204 -6.56 -10.83 11.14
CA ASP A 204 -6.95 -10.25 9.84
C ASP A 204 -5.80 -10.36 8.84
N ILE A 205 -6.15 -10.43 7.56
CA ILE A 205 -5.18 -10.46 6.45
C ILE A 205 -4.30 -9.20 6.47
N GLU A 206 -4.85 -8.06 6.88
CA GLU A 206 -4.13 -6.80 7.00
C GLU A 206 -2.92 -6.91 7.92
N SER A 207 -3.04 -7.61 9.02
CA SER A 207 -1.89 -7.87 9.92
C SER A 207 -0.83 -8.75 9.26
N ALA A 208 -1.24 -9.77 8.51
CA ALA A 208 -0.32 -10.66 7.79
C ALA A 208 0.47 -9.94 6.70
N ILE A 209 -0.13 -8.97 6.01
CA ILE A 209 0.51 -8.19 4.94
C ILE A 209 1.64 -7.29 5.49
N LEU A 210 1.58 -6.91 6.77
CA LEU A 210 2.62 -6.08 7.40
C LEU A 210 3.93 -6.83 7.66
N ILE A 211 3.90 -8.17 7.62
CA ILE A 211 5.12 -8.96 7.81
C ILE A 211 6.10 -8.71 6.66
N SER A 212 7.37 -8.55 7.02
CA SER A 212 8.45 -8.36 6.06
C SER A 212 9.65 -9.23 6.41
N GLU A 213 10.50 -9.49 5.41
CA GLU A 213 11.77 -10.18 5.63
C GLU A 213 12.64 -9.42 6.63
N ASN A 214 13.40 -10.14 7.40
CA ASN A 214 14.24 -9.66 8.50
C ASN A 214 13.50 -9.15 9.76
N MET A 215 12.18 -9.14 9.83
CA MET A 215 11.50 -8.98 11.12
C MET A 215 11.89 -10.12 12.05
N CYS A 216 12.14 -9.84 13.32
CA CYS A 216 12.38 -10.89 14.30
C CYS A 216 11.07 -11.58 14.69
N PHE A 217 11.17 -12.76 15.28
CA PHE A 217 10.00 -13.55 15.69
C PHE A 217 9.08 -12.74 16.63
N GLU A 218 9.66 -12.00 17.57
CA GLU A 218 8.93 -11.18 18.54
C GLU A 218 8.14 -10.05 17.88
N GLU A 219 8.69 -9.44 16.81
CA GLU A 219 7.98 -8.43 16.03
C GLU A 219 6.79 -9.02 15.28
N VAL A 220 6.96 -10.24 14.72
CA VAL A 220 5.85 -10.95 14.08
C VAL A 220 4.79 -11.33 15.10
N VAL A 221 5.19 -11.82 16.28
CA VAL A 221 4.24 -12.14 17.38
C VAL A 221 3.53 -10.89 17.88
N ALA A 222 4.19 -9.75 17.92
CA ALA A 222 3.55 -8.48 18.30
C ALA A 222 2.43 -8.07 17.32
N LEU A 223 2.59 -8.39 16.04
CA LEU A 223 1.58 -8.13 15.00
C LEU A 223 0.48 -9.20 14.96
N MET A 224 0.89 -10.45 15.01
CA MET A 224 0.05 -11.61 14.68
C MET A 224 -0.44 -12.39 15.90
N GLY A 225 0.00 -12.05 17.12
CA GLY A 225 -0.15 -12.94 18.26
C GLY A 225 0.76 -14.17 18.14
N LYS A 226 0.58 -15.15 19.01
CA LYS A 226 1.32 -16.41 18.92
C LYS A 226 0.86 -17.24 17.71
N PRO A 227 1.76 -17.96 17.04
CA PRO A 227 1.36 -18.89 15.98
C PRO A 227 0.54 -20.05 16.57
N GLN A 228 -0.38 -20.58 15.82
CA GLN A 228 -1.14 -21.75 16.24
C GLN A 228 -0.33 -23.04 16.08
N ARG A 229 0.59 -23.10 15.12
CA ARG A 229 1.33 -24.32 14.80
C ARG A 229 2.78 -24.03 14.38
N SER A 230 3.64 -25.01 14.58
CA SER A 230 5.00 -25.02 14.01
C SER A 230 5.25 -26.33 13.26
N PHE A 231 6.11 -26.28 12.25
CA PHE A 231 6.49 -27.45 11.47
C PHE A 231 7.85 -27.25 10.76
N GLY A 232 8.42 -28.34 10.28
CA GLY A 232 9.64 -28.36 9.49
C GLY A 232 10.77 -29.15 10.15
N SER A 233 11.59 -29.76 9.30
CA SER A 233 12.85 -30.42 9.68
C SER A 233 14.01 -29.63 9.06
N GLY A 234 14.73 -28.87 9.87
CA GLY A 234 15.88 -28.06 9.44
C GLY A 234 15.58 -26.58 9.17
N ALA A 235 14.41 -26.22 8.67
CA ALA A 235 13.90 -24.85 8.66
C ALA A 235 12.69 -24.77 9.61
N ILE A 236 12.62 -23.69 10.38
CA ILE A 236 11.54 -23.50 11.35
C ILE A 236 10.42 -22.71 10.66
N TRP A 237 9.27 -23.34 10.53
CA TRP A 237 8.06 -22.71 10.03
C TRP A 237 7.07 -22.53 11.16
N TYR A 238 6.42 -21.40 11.20
CA TYR A 238 5.26 -21.13 12.03
C TYR A 238 4.06 -20.78 11.16
N GLU A 239 2.87 -21.17 11.64
CA GLU A 239 1.62 -20.93 10.93
C GLU A 239 0.64 -20.21 11.85
N TRP A 240 0.06 -19.16 11.31
CA TRP A 240 -1.01 -18.38 11.90
C TRP A 240 -2.31 -18.61 11.17
N ASP A 241 -3.38 -18.87 11.93
CA ASP A 241 -4.71 -18.87 11.38
C ASP A 241 -5.16 -17.45 11.11
N LEU A 242 -5.76 -17.26 9.95
CA LEU A 242 -6.37 -16.01 9.53
C LEU A 242 -7.89 -16.17 9.47
N LYS A 243 -8.60 -15.06 9.54
CA LYS A 243 -10.04 -15.03 9.26
C LYS A 243 -10.33 -15.61 7.87
N GLU A 244 -11.59 -15.92 7.62
CA GLU A 244 -12.05 -16.54 6.36
C GLU A 244 -11.42 -17.92 6.06
N ASN A 245 -11.02 -18.63 7.11
CA ASN A 245 -10.45 -19.99 7.00
C ASN A 245 -9.16 -20.06 6.15
N LYS A 246 -8.34 -19.03 6.24
CA LYS A 246 -7.02 -18.93 5.58
C LYS A 246 -5.90 -19.16 6.60
N SER A 247 -4.69 -19.37 6.13
CA SER A 247 -3.50 -19.43 6.97
C SER A 247 -2.31 -18.71 6.37
N LEU A 248 -1.41 -18.25 7.22
CA LEU A 248 -0.13 -17.68 6.84
C LEU A 248 1.00 -18.53 7.40
N LYS A 249 1.90 -18.96 6.55
CA LYS A 249 3.12 -19.68 6.91
C LYS A 249 4.33 -18.77 6.79
N VAL A 250 5.14 -18.71 7.83
CA VAL A 250 6.35 -17.91 7.86
C VAL A 250 7.53 -18.79 8.22
N MET A 251 8.57 -18.73 7.40
CA MET A 251 9.84 -19.42 7.65
C MET A 251 10.79 -18.49 8.37
N PHE A 252 11.32 -18.96 9.48
CA PHE A 252 12.32 -18.25 10.27
C PHE A 252 13.68 -18.94 10.22
N GLY A 253 14.72 -18.14 10.33
CA GLY A 253 16.10 -18.61 10.44
C GLY A 253 16.96 -17.62 11.19
N ARG A 254 18.18 -18.03 11.52
CA ARG A 254 19.17 -17.20 12.20
C ARG A 254 20.03 -16.46 11.19
N LYS A 255 20.42 -15.23 11.49
CA LYS A 255 21.35 -14.46 10.65
C LYS A 255 22.80 -14.98 10.78
N SER A 256 23.13 -15.57 11.93
CA SER A 256 24.43 -16.22 12.17
C SER A 256 24.27 -17.36 13.19
N MET A 257 25.29 -18.22 13.31
CA MET A 257 25.27 -19.32 14.29
C MET A 257 25.21 -18.84 15.77
N ASN A 258 25.65 -17.62 16.02
CA ASN A 258 25.71 -17.04 17.37
C ASN A 258 24.52 -16.11 17.64
N ASP A 259 23.57 -16.03 16.75
CA ASP A 259 22.38 -15.21 16.90
C ASP A 259 21.22 -16.08 17.40
N ASP A 260 20.75 -15.83 18.61
CA ASP A 260 19.63 -16.57 19.20
C ASP A 260 18.27 -16.12 18.66
N ASN A 261 18.23 -14.99 17.98
CA ASN A 261 16.99 -14.47 17.41
C ASN A 261 16.65 -15.18 16.09
N LEU A 262 15.38 -15.38 15.88
CA LEU A 262 14.80 -15.89 14.65
C LEU A 262 14.28 -14.72 13.81
N TYR A 263 14.66 -14.68 12.54
CA TYR A 263 14.26 -13.65 11.60
C TYR A 263 13.47 -14.25 10.44
N VAL A 264 12.50 -13.53 9.93
CA VAL A 264 11.74 -13.92 8.74
C VAL A 264 12.69 -14.03 7.55
N ILE A 265 12.83 -15.25 7.02
CA ILE A 265 13.55 -15.52 5.79
C ILE A 265 12.58 -15.52 4.61
N LYS A 266 11.39 -16.10 4.82
CA LYS A 266 10.38 -16.24 3.80
C LYS A 266 9.02 -16.29 4.47
N TYR A 267 8.07 -15.57 3.95
CA TYR A 267 6.70 -15.67 4.41
C TYR A 267 5.83 -16.04 3.21
N TYR A 268 4.99 -16.85 3.43
CA TYR A 268 4.06 -17.44 2.69
C TYR A 268 4.34 -17.66 1.39
N ASN A 269 3.76 -18.27 0.79
CA ASN A 269 3.59 -18.53 -0.23
C ASN A 269 3.14 -19.30 -1.22
N LYS A 270 3.17 -19.33 -2.10
CA LYS A 270 3.33 -20.23 -3.14
C LYS A 270 3.78 -19.68 -4.38
#